data_6243a0de822b0f9403debb531666c462
#
_entry.id   6243a0de822b0f9403debb531666c462
#
_cell.length_a   1.000
_cell.length_b   1.000
_cell.length_c   1.000
_cell.angle_alpha   90.00
_cell.angle_beta   90.00
_cell.angle_gamma   90.00
#
_symmetry.space_group_name_H-M   'P 1'
#
loop_
_entity.id
_entity.type
_entity.pdbx_description
1 polymer ?
#
loop_
_entity_poly.entity_id
_entity_poly.type
_entity_poly.pdbx_seq_one_letter_code
_entity_poly.pdbx_strand_id
1 'polypeptide(L)'
;ITTRLVGSEMCIRDSGKGFLLVFHPDLLFQTTLRNHINNYTFFYYHKEEALHLSQRETEKVTCCLWNIEEELHHSIDTHSRTILSRHIELLLDYCTRYYERQFITRENKNKTILRKMEQLLENYIELGKLQNGKLPTPDYLAERLNLSPVYFTDLLKFETGKTLEQYFQLKRLETAKRMLMKYGATPTTVSRQLGYPNVQHFSLIFKKITGMSPSDYPKQVN
;
A
#
# COMPACT_ATOMS: atom_id res chain seq x y z
N ILE A 1 -2.60 -21.60 -3.63
CA ILE A 1 -1.79 -20.37 -3.68
C ILE A 1 -0.34 -20.81 -3.87
N THR A 2 0.14 -20.70 -5.08
CA THR A 2 1.56 -20.94 -5.37
C THR A 2 2.30 -19.67 -5.03
N THR A 3 2.87 -19.58 -3.87
CA THR A 3 3.63 -18.42 -3.42
C THR A 3 5.04 -18.54 -3.98
N ARG A 4 5.30 -17.86 -5.09
CA ARG A 4 6.61 -17.81 -5.72
C ARG A 4 7.40 -16.66 -5.09
N LEU A 5 8.29 -16.95 -4.17
CA LEU A 5 9.36 -16.04 -3.78
C LEU A 5 10.42 -16.06 -4.90
N VAL A 6 10.30 -15.15 -5.85
CA VAL A 6 11.35 -14.91 -6.83
C VAL A 6 12.37 -14.00 -6.18
N GLY A 7 13.20 -14.57 -5.34
CA GLY A 7 14.41 -13.90 -4.87
C GLY A 7 15.52 -14.10 -5.89
N SER A 8 16.07 -13.02 -6.39
CA SER A 8 17.41 -12.96 -6.96
C SER A 8 17.64 -12.94 -8.45
N GLU A 9 16.69 -12.99 -9.33
CA GLU A 9 17.02 -12.86 -10.76
C GLU A 9 17.61 -11.49 -11.14
N MET A 10 17.52 -10.47 -10.27
CA MET A 10 18.11 -9.15 -10.54
C MET A 10 19.42 -8.86 -9.79
N CYS A 11 19.87 -9.70 -8.84
CA CYS A 11 21.14 -9.50 -8.13
C CYS A 11 22.23 -10.48 -8.53
N ILE A 12 21.91 -11.52 -9.30
CA ILE A 12 22.90 -12.54 -9.67
C ILE A 12 22.87 -12.72 -11.19
N ARG A 13 23.51 -11.79 -11.89
CA ARG A 13 23.76 -11.98 -13.33
C ARG A 13 24.81 -13.06 -13.64
N ASP A 14 25.52 -13.60 -12.62
CA ASP A 14 26.68 -14.47 -12.84
C ASP A 14 26.65 -15.85 -12.18
N SER A 15 25.63 -16.22 -11.39
CA SER A 15 25.53 -17.60 -10.91
C SER A 15 24.08 -18.02 -10.90
N GLY A 16 23.63 -18.86 -11.79
CA GLY A 16 22.26 -19.35 -11.88
C GLY A 16 21.81 -20.17 -10.64
N LYS A 17 22.15 -19.75 -9.44
CA LYS A 17 21.80 -20.34 -8.15
C LYS A 17 20.85 -19.41 -7.42
N GLY A 18 19.65 -19.87 -7.17
CA GLY A 18 18.64 -19.20 -6.36
C GLY A 18 17.86 -20.22 -5.56
N PHE A 19 17.12 -19.73 -4.54
CA PHE A 19 16.19 -20.56 -3.78
C PHE A 19 14.77 -20.33 -4.26
N LEU A 20 14.00 -21.41 -4.37
CA LEU A 20 12.56 -21.36 -4.57
C LEU A 20 11.89 -22.06 -3.39
N LEU A 21 11.22 -21.30 -2.54
CA LEU A 21 10.43 -21.83 -1.44
C LEU A 21 8.99 -22.06 -1.91
N VAL A 22 8.55 -23.32 -1.89
CA VAL A 22 7.18 -23.72 -2.22
C VAL A 22 6.65 -24.57 -1.08
N PHE A 23 5.45 -24.28 -0.62
CA PHE A 23 4.78 -25.09 0.39
C PHE A 23 3.28 -25.21 0.11
N HIS A 24 2.71 -26.35 0.51
CA HIS A 24 1.28 -26.54 0.42
C HIS A 24 0.56 -25.82 1.57
N PRO A 25 -0.64 -25.24 1.36
CA PRO A 25 -1.41 -24.56 2.40
C PRO A 25 -1.67 -25.41 3.65
N ASP A 26 -1.75 -26.74 3.51
CA ASP A 26 -1.95 -27.66 4.63
C ASP A 26 -0.80 -27.63 5.65
N LEU A 27 0.41 -27.24 5.23
CA LEU A 27 1.52 -27.01 6.17
C LEU A 27 1.15 -25.99 7.23
N LEU A 28 0.33 -25.01 6.87
CA LEU A 28 -0.08 -23.94 7.76
C LEU A 28 -1.26 -24.32 8.66
N PHE A 29 -1.87 -25.48 8.47
CA PHE A 29 -3.04 -25.90 9.25
C PHE A 29 -2.67 -26.01 10.74
N GLN A 30 -3.48 -25.37 11.61
CA GLN A 30 -3.24 -25.29 13.06
C GLN A 30 -1.93 -24.58 13.47
N THR A 31 -1.37 -23.73 12.59
CA THR A 31 -0.21 -22.90 12.94
C THR A 31 -0.60 -21.43 13.07
N THR A 32 0.22 -20.65 13.77
CA THR A 32 0.03 -19.19 13.91
C THR A 32 0.11 -18.49 12.56
N LEU A 33 1.03 -18.92 11.69
CA LEU A 33 1.24 -18.33 10.36
C LEU A 33 -0.02 -18.35 9.50
N ARG A 34 -0.88 -19.36 9.62
CA ARG A 34 -2.16 -19.40 8.90
C ARG A 34 -3.00 -18.14 9.11
N ASN A 35 -3.00 -17.61 10.32
CA ASN A 35 -3.82 -16.43 10.67
C ASN A 35 -3.25 -15.12 10.14
N HIS A 36 -1.95 -15.07 9.83
CA HIS A 36 -1.26 -13.85 9.43
C HIS A 36 -0.72 -13.88 8.00
N ILE A 37 -0.77 -15.01 7.30
CA ILE A 37 -0.16 -15.15 5.96
C ILE A 37 -0.64 -14.07 4.99
N ASN A 38 -1.91 -13.64 5.11
CA ASN A 38 -2.49 -12.58 4.29
C ASN A 38 -1.98 -11.18 4.66
N ASN A 39 -1.28 -11.01 5.78
CA ASN A 39 -0.69 -9.73 6.16
C ASN A 39 0.62 -9.45 5.41
N TYR A 40 1.22 -10.46 4.82
CA TYR A 40 2.41 -10.33 4.00
C TYR A 40 2.02 -9.90 2.58
N THR A 41 1.75 -8.61 2.43
CA THR A 41 1.19 -7.99 1.22
C THR A 41 2.12 -8.04 0.03
N PHE A 42 3.43 -8.13 0.25
CA PHE A 42 4.46 -8.19 -0.79
C PHE A 42 4.37 -9.41 -1.72
N PHE A 43 3.61 -10.43 -1.39
CA PHE A 43 3.32 -11.52 -2.31
C PHE A 43 2.53 -11.09 -3.56
N TYR A 44 1.86 -9.95 -3.49
CA TYR A 44 1.06 -9.38 -4.56
C TYR A 44 1.75 -8.23 -5.30
N TYR A 45 3.04 -7.98 -4.99
CA TYR A 45 3.83 -6.97 -5.66
C TYR A 45 4.28 -7.44 -7.04
N HIS A 46 4.52 -6.49 -7.95
CA HIS A 46 5.12 -6.80 -9.23
C HIS A 46 6.61 -7.10 -9.06
N LYS A 47 7.21 -7.80 -10.05
CA LYS A 47 8.65 -8.14 -10.03
C LYS A 47 9.55 -6.90 -10.01
N GLU A 48 9.09 -5.79 -10.59
CA GLU A 48 9.78 -4.50 -10.60
C GLU A 48 9.81 -3.83 -9.21
N GLU A 49 8.93 -4.29 -8.30
CA GLU A 49 8.83 -3.85 -6.90
C GLU A 49 9.56 -4.80 -5.94
N ALA A 50 10.32 -5.74 -6.50
CA ALA A 50 11.04 -6.74 -5.72
C ALA A 50 11.93 -6.13 -4.62
N LEU A 51 12.08 -6.89 -3.55
CA LEU A 51 12.94 -6.53 -2.43
C LEU A 51 14.41 -6.59 -2.85
N HIS A 52 15.12 -5.49 -2.61
CA HIS A 52 16.58 -5.42 -2.78
C HIS A 52 17.23 -5.60 -1.42
N LEU A 53 17.99 -6.67 -1.29
CA LEU A 53 18.70 -7.02 -0.06
C LEU A 53 20.15 -6.50 -0.08
N SER A 54 20.60 -5.98 1.04
CA SER A 54 22.03 -5.79 1.30
C SER A 54 22.70 -7.16 1.53
N GLN A 55 24.04 -7.19 1.51
CA GLN A 55 24.76 -8.43 1.77
C GLN A 55 24.37 -9.08 3.10
N ARG A 56 24.32 -8.30 4.20
CA ARG A 56 23.92 -8.80 5.53
C ARG A 56 22.48 -9.34 5.56
N GLU A 57 21.59 -8.69 4.85
CA GLU A 57 20.18 -9.13 4.74
C GLU A 57 20.08 -10.41 3.93
N THR A 58 20.85 -10.52 2.85
CA THR A 58 20.97 -11.76 2.05
C THR A 58 21.45 -12.92 2.91
N GLU A 59 22.50 -12.71 3.72
CA GLU A 59 23.00 -13.71 4.65
C GLU A 59 21.92 -14.18 5.64
N LYS A 60 21.12 -13.25 6.17
CA LYS A 60 20.01 -13.57 7.08
C LYS A 60 18.89 -14.36 6.42
N VAL A 61 18.46 -13.93 5.23
CA VAL A 61 17.43 -14.63 4.43
C VAL A 61 17.90 -16.02 4.05
N THR A 62 19.16 -16.14 3.62
CA THR A 62 19.78 -17.42 3.27
C THR A 62 19.85 -18.35 4.48
N CYS A 63 20.22 -17.85 5.65
CA CYS A 63 20.22 -18.62 6.89
C CYS A 63 18.82 -19.17 7.22
N CYS A 64 17.75 -18.37 7.06
CA CYS A 64 16.40 -18.87 7.26
C CYS A 64 16.02 -19.98 6.26
N LEU A 65 16.44 -19.85 5.01
CA LEU A 65 16.20 -20.87 3.99
C LEU A 65 16.97 -22.16 4.27
N TRP A 66 18.22 -22.08 4.74
CA TRP A 66 18.99 -23.23 5.19
C TRP A 66 18.35 -23.95 6.37
N ASN A 67 17.83 -23.20 7.37
CA ASN A 67 17.13 -23.81 8.50
C ASN A 67 15.87 -24.56 8.07
N ILE A 68 15.16 -24.04 7.06
CA ILE A 68 14.00 -24.74 6.47
C ILE A 68 14.46 -26.03 5.78
N GLU A 69 15.54 -25.96 4.99
CA GLU A 69 16.08 -27.09 4.26
C GLU A 69 16.60 -28.17 5.24
N GLU A 70 17.28 -27.79 6.30
CA GLU A 70 17.77 -28.71 7.35
C GLU A 70 16.60 -29.45 8.01
N GLU A 71 15.53 -28.74 8.37
CA GLU A 71 14.34 -29.35 8.96
C GLU A 71 13.64 -30.32 7.98
N LEU A 72 13.65 -30.04 6.68
CA LEU A 72 13.11 -30.94 5.66
C LEU A 72 13.91 -32.24 5.50
N HIS A 73 15.19 -32.26 5.88
CA HIS A 73 16.03 -33.46 5.91
C HIS A 73 15.98 -34.22 7.23
N HIS A 74 15.38 -33.61 8.26
CA HIS A 74 15.15 -34.29 9.52
C HIS A 74 14.01 -35.31 9.41
N SER A 75 14.03 -36.35 10.27
CA SER A 75 12.93 -37.33 10.34
C SER A 75 11.63 -36.62 10.76
N ILE A 76 10.54 -36.83 10.01
CA ILE A 76 9.27 -36.19 10.30
C ILE A 76 8.73 -36.66 11.64
N ASP A 77 8.44 -35.70 12.52
CA ASP A 77 7.85 -35.92 13.83
C ASP A 77 6.65 -34.98 14.07
N THR A 78 6.12 -35.02 15.30
CA THR A 78 4.97 -34.18 15.70
C THR A 78 5.27 -32.68 15.75
N HIS A 79 6.53 -32.27 15.74
CA HIS A 79 7.01 -30.88 15.85
C HIS A 79 7.39 -30.29 14.50
N SER A 80 7.76 -31.12 13.50
CA SER A 80 8.28 -30.68 12.20
C SER A 80 7.40 -29.64 11.53
N ARG A 81 6.07 -29.81 11.55
CA ARG A 81 5.12 -28.81 11.00
C ARG A 81 5.26 -27.46 11.69
N THR A 82 5.33 -27.46 13.01
CA THR A 82 5.43 -26.22 13.80
C THR A 82 6.77 -25.54 13.57
N ILE A 83 7.86 -26.29 13.53
CA ILE A 83 9.21 -25.78 13.29
C ILE A 83 9.30 -25.15 11.90
N LEU A 84 8.88 -25.87 10.86
CA LEU A 84 8.85 -25.35 9.48
C LEU A 84 8.02 -24.06 9.38
N SER A 85 6.81 -24.08 9.96
CA SER A 85 5.94 -22.90 9.97
C SER A 85 6.60 -21.69 10.64
N ARG A 86 7.33 -21.88 11.73
CA ARG A 86 8.06 -20.82 12.45
C ARG A 86 9.23 -20.28 11.64
N HIS A 87 9.98 -21.14 10.96
CA HIS A 87 11.06 -20.70 10.09
C HIS A 87 10.55 -19.90 8.91
N ILE A 88 9.43 -20.33 8.30
CA ILE A 88 8.78 -19.57 7.23
C ILE A 88 8.28 -18.21 7.75
N GLU A 89 7.59 -18.19 8.89
CA GLU A 89 7.10 -16.95 9.52
C GLU A 89 8.25 -15.97 9.77
N LEU A 90 9.35 -16.43 10.34
CA LEU A 90 10.54 -15.61 10.58
C LEU A 90 11.15 -15.05 9.28
N LEU A 91 11.23 -15.87 8.23
CA LEU A 91 11.69 -15.42 6.91
C LEU A 91 10.79 -14.29 6.37
N LEU A 92 9.47 -14.45 6.46
CA LEU A 92 8.51 -13.46 5.99
C LEU A 92 8.56 -12.16 6.81
N ASP A 93 8.79 -12.27 8.13
CA ASP A 93 8.99 -11.10 9.00
C ASP A 93 10.25 -10.32 8.64
N TYR A 94 11.35 -11.02 8.32
CA TYR A 94 12.55 -10.36 7.78
C TYR A 94 12.27 -9.65 6.45
N CYS A 95 11.53 -10.29 5.54
CA CYS A 95 11.14 -9.65 4.29
C CYS A 95 10.32 -8.38 4.54
N THR A 96 9.35 -8.42 5.45
CA THR A 96 8.55 -7.24 5.85
C THR A 96 9.45 -6.10 6.34
N ARG A 97 10.34 -6.38 7.30
CA ARG A 97 11.32 -5.40 7.82
C ARG A 97 12.16 -4.78 6.70
N TYR A 98 12.60 -5.59 5.75
CA TYR A 98 13.46 -5.12 4.67
C TYR A 98 12.69 -4.32 3.63
N TYR A 99 11.41 -4.60 3.39
CA TYR A 99 10.55 -3.74 2.59
C TYR A 99 10.32 -2.38 3.26
N GLU A 100 10.08 -2.33 4.56
CA GLU A 100 9.96 -1.07 5.31
C GLU A 100 11.26 -0.25 5.21
N ARG A 101 12.43 -0.87 5.40
CA ARG A 101 13.72 -0.23 5.16
C ARG A 101 13.84 0.26 3.71
N GLN A 102 13.38 -0.51 2.73
CA GLN A 102 13.41 -0.13 1.32
C GLN A 102 12.52 1.09 1.04
N PHE A 103 11.37 1.22 1.67
CA PHE A 103 10.56 2.44 1.58
C PHE A 103 11.33 3.65 2.13
N ILE A 104 11.98 3.52 3.28
CA ILE A 104 12.81 4.61 3.84
C ILE A 104 13.93 5.02 2.85
N THR A 105 14.68 4.06 2.35
CA THR A 105 15.86 4.34 1.49
C THR A 105 15.49 4.85 0.09
N ARG A 106 14.25 4.68 -0.35
CA ARG A 106 13.73 5.16 -1.64
C ARG A 106 12.94 6.46 -1.54
N GLU A 107 13.14 7.25 -0.49
CA GLU A 107 12.39 8.48 -0.21
C GLU A 107 12.19 9.39 -1.43
N ASN A 108 13.23 9.67 -2.21
CA ASN A 108 13.12 10.52 -3.40
C ASN A 108 12.23 9.91 -4.49
N LYS A 109 12.31 8.59 -4.69
CA LYS A 109 11.45 7.87 -5.64
C LYS A 109 9.99 7.89 -5.16
N ASN A 110 9.80 7.65 -3.87
CA ASN A 110 8.48 7.65 -3.24
C ASN A 110 7.82 9.03 -3.33
N LYS A 111 8.54 10.09 -3.00
CA LYS A 111 8.05 11.48 -3.17
C LYS A 111 7.65 11.79 -4.61
N THR A 112 8.39 11.26 -5.58
CA THR A 112 8.04 11.43 -7.00
C THR A 112 6.76 10.70 -7.35
N ILE A 113 6.56 9.49 -6.85
CA ILE A 113 5.32 8.71 -7.01
C ILE A 113 4.14 9.45 -6.39
N LEU A 114 4.30 9.94 -5.16
CA LEU A 114 3.24 10.69 -4.47
C LEU A 114 2.85 11.97 -5.20
N ARG A 115 3.81 12.74 -5.74
CA ARG A 115 3.50 13.93 -6.56
C ARG A 115 2.70 13.56 -7.81
N LYS A 116 3.10 12.49 -8.51
CA LYS A 116 2.34 12.00 -9.67
C LYS A 116 0.92 11.56 -9.29
N MET A 117 0.78 10.86 -8.16
CA MET A 117 -0.53 10.50 -7.61
C MET A 117 -1.37 11.75 -7.34
N GLU A 118 -0.80 12.78 -6.71
CA GLU A 118 -1.51 14.04 -6.44
C GLU A 118 -2.02 14.70 -7.73
N GLN A 119 -1.17 14.77 -8.76
CA GLN A 119 -1.57 15.28 -10.07
C GLN A 119 -2.70 14.46 -10.69
N LEU A 120 -2.65 13.13 -10.57
CA LEU A 120 -3.73 12.26 -11.07
C LEU A 120 -5.04 12.49 -10.31
N LEU A 121 -4.98 12.72 -9.00
CA LEU A 121 -6.16 13.03 -8.18
C LEU A 121 -6.74 14.42 -8.52
N GLU A 122 -5.90 15.43 -8.74
CA GLU A 122 -6.32 16.75 -9.16
C GLU A 122 -6.99 16.69 -10.54
N ASN A 123 -6.37 16.05 -11.51
CA ASN A 123 -6.97 15.82 -12.84
C ASN A 123 -8.28 15.05 -12.74
N TYR A 124 -8.40 14.09 -11.83
CA TYR A 124 -9.62 13.32 -11.62
C TYR A 124 -10.78 14.21 -11.17
N ILE A 125 -10.49 15.18 -10.29
CA ILE A 125 -11.45 16.16 -9.80
C ILE A 125 -11.81 17.16 -10.91
N GLU A 126 -10.82 17.71 -11.63
CA GLU A 126 -11.01 18.71 -12.68
C GLU A 126 -11.82 18.17 -13.87
N LEU A 127 -11.61 16.93 -14.24
CA LEU A 127 -12.38 16.24 -15.28
C LEU A 127 -13.83 15.91 -14.88
N GLY A 128 -14.25 16.30 -13.68
CA GLY A 128 -15.62 16.09 -13.19
C GLY A 128 -16.00 14.62 -12.98
N LYS A 129 -15.03 13.71 -12.91
CA LYS A 129 -15.30 12.27 -12.75
C LYS A 129 -16.04 11.92 -11.44
N LEU A 130 -15.93 12.80 -10.45
CA LEU A 130 -16.63 12.66 -9.17
C LEU A 130 -18.14 12.89 -9.26
N GLN A 131 -18.63 13.62 -10.27
CA GLN A 131 -20.05 13.92 -10.40
C GLN A 131 -20.93 12.69 -10.52
N ASN A 132 -20.35 11.57 -10.97
CA ASN A 132 -21.01 10.26 -11.05
C ASN A 132 -20.86 9.44 -9.75
N GLY A 133 -20.39 10.04 -8.66
CA GLY A 133 -20.17 9.37 -7.37
C GLY A 133 -19.03 8.35 -7.34
N LYS A 134 -18.27 8.22 -8.42
CA LYS A 134 -17.14 7.27 -8.49
C LYS A 134 -15.89 7.89 -7.88
N LEU A 135 -15.38 7.27 -6.83
CA LEU A 135 -14.09 7.63 -6.23
C LEU A 135 -12.94 6.96 -7.00
N PRO A 136 -11.74 7.55 -7.03
CA PRO A 136 -10.56 6.89 -7.59
C PRO A 136 -10.23 5.63 -6.79
N THR A 137 -10.02 4.52 -7.51
CA THR A 137 -9.64 3.24 -6.89
C THR A 137 -8.13 3.07 -6.85
N PRO A 138 -7.59 2.21 -5.96
CA PRO A 138 -6.17 1.85 -5.98
C PRO A 138 -5.71 1.35 -7.35
N ASP A 139 -6.51 0.50 -8.01
CA ASP A 139 -6.21 -0.04 -9.33
C ASP A 139 -6.06 1.07 -10.39
N TYR A 140 -6.98 2.04 -10.39
CA TYR A 140 -6.94 3.18 -11.32
C TYR A 140 -5.66 4.00 -11.20
N LEU A 141 -5.17 4.23 -9.98
CA LEU A 141 -3.96 5.00 -9.73
C LEU A 141 -2.70 4.18 -9.97
N ALA A 142 -2.69 2.95 -9.49
CA ALA A 142 -1.56 2.04 -9.62
C ALA A 142 -1.21 1.76 -11.08
N GLU A 143 -2.21 1.49 -11.93
CA GLU A 143 -2.03 1.32 -13.38
C GLU A 143 -1.30 2.51 -14.01
N ARG A 144 -1.70 3.76 -13.66
CA ARG A 144 -1.09 4.98 -14.20
C ARG A 144 0.29 5.31 -13.64
N LEU A 145 0.58 4.75 -12.47
CA LEU A 145 1.88 4.87 -11.82
C LEU A 145 2.84 3.72 -12.17
N ASN A 146 2.36 2.74 -12.96
CA ASN A 146 3.06 1.49 -13.27
C ASN A 146 3.48 0.75 -11.99
N LEU A 147 2.54 0.61 -11.06
CA LEU A 147 2.71 -0.09 -9.78
C LEU A 147 1.62 -1.14 -9.61
N SER A 148 1.89 -2.15 -8.77
CA SER A 148 0.82 -3.01 -8.27
C SER A 148 -0.10 -2.23 -7.32
N PRO A 149 -1.42 -2.50 -7.32
CA PRO A 149 -2.35 -1.83 -6.41
C PRO A 149 -1.98 -1.99 -4.94
N VAL A 150 -1.44 -3.15 -4.59
CA VAL A 150 -1.04 -3.46 -3.22
C VAL A 150 0.21 -2.67 -2.82
N TYR A 151 1.25 -2.67 -3.66
CA TYR A 151 2.46 -1.86 -3.39
C TYR A 151 2.14 -0.37 -3.28
N PHE A 152 1.27 0.14 -4.16
CA PHE A 152 0.84 1.53 -4.12
C PHE A 152 0.13 1.87 -2.79
N THR A 153 -0.78 1.00 -2.33
CA THR A 153 -1.50 1.25 -1.06
C THR A 153 -0.59 1.17 0.16
N ASP A 154 0.36 0.24 0.16
CA ASP A 154 1.34 0.10 1.24
C ASP A 154 2.30 1.30 1.27
N LEU A 155 2.79 1.73 0.09
CA LEU A 155 3.61 2.93 -0.04
C LEU A 155 2.86 4.18 0.46
N LEU A 156 1.62 4.38 0.03
CA LEU A 156 0.81 5.53 0.46
C LEU A 156 0.61 5.54 1.97
N LYS A 157 0.28 4.37 2.54
CA LYS A 157 0.09 4.22 3.98
C LYS A 157 1.40 4.45 4.75
N PHE A 158 2.53 3.94 4.25
CA PHE A 158 3.84 4.16 4.84
C PHE A 158 4.22 5.64 4.88
N GLU A 159 4.10 6.34 3.74
CA GLU A 159 4.53 7.73 3.61
C GLU A 159 3.59 8.75 4.28
N THR A 160 2.28 8.45 4.33
CA THR A 160 1.28 9.42 4.77
C THR A 160 0.52 9.01 6.04
N GLY A 161 0.63 7.76 6.46
CA GLY A 161 -0.16 7.17 7.55
C GLY A 161 -1.65 7.00 7.19
N LYS A 162 -2.05 7.18 5.92
CA LYS A 162 -3.45 7.23 5.49
C LYS A 162 -3.77 6.20 4.41
N THR A 163 -4.99 5.70 4.42
CA THR A 163 -5.53 4.97 3.27
C THR A 163 -5.80 5.93 2.11
N LEU A 164 -5.93 5.39 0.89
CA LEU A 164 -6.29 6.20 -0.30
C LEU A 164 -7.59 6.97 -0.07
N GLU A 165 -8.59 6.35 0.52
CA GLU A 165 -9.87 7.00 0.81
C GLU A 165 -9.69 8.19 1.77
N GLN A 166 -8.98 8.00 2.88
CA GLN A 166 -8.70 9.07 3.84
C GLN A 166 -7.90 10.22 3.20
N TYR A 167 -6.88 9.88 2.41
CA TYR A 167 -6.07 10.85 1.70
C TYR A 167 -6.90 11.65 0.70
N PHE A 168 -7.73 10.97 -0.07
CA PHE A 168 -8.57 11.61 -1.06
C PHE A 168 -9.66 12.50 -0.44
N GLN A 169 -10.23 12.12 0.71
CA GLN A 169 -11.17 12.98 1.44
C GLN A 169 -10.50 14.31 1.86
N LEU A 170 -9.25 14.29 2.29
CA LEU A 170 -8.52 15.52 2.60
C LEU A 170 -8.31 16.38 1.35
N LYS A 171 -7.95 15.79 0.23
CA LYS A 171 -7.80 16.51 -1.05
C LYS A 171 -9.12 17.12 -1.55
N ARG A 172 -10.22 16.39 -1.42
CA ARG A 172 -11.56 16.93 -1.70
C ARG A 172 -11.87 18.16 -0.83
N LEU A 173 -11.54 18.09 0.45
CA LEU A 173 -11.75 19.20 1.38
C LEU A 173 -10.88 20.42 1.01
N GLU A 174 -9.60 20.23 0.71
CA GLU A 174 -8.71 21.30 0.24
C GLU A 174 -9.25 21.96 -1.03
N THR A 175 -9.70 21.16 -1.97
CA THR A 175 -10.33 21.67 -3.20
C THR A 175 -11.64 22.42 -2.90
N ALA A 176 -12.45 21.92 -1.97
CA ALA A 176 -13.68 22.62 -1.53
C ALA A 176 -13.35 24.00 -0.95
N LYS A 177 -12.38 24.09 -0.05
CA LYS A 177 -11.89 25.39 0.51
C LYS A 177 -11.47 26.35 -0.60
N ARG A 178 -10.66 25.88 -1.55
CA ARG A 178 -10.21 26.70 -2.69
C ARG A 178 -11.36 27.18 -3.55
N MET A 179 -12.34 26.32 -3.82
CA MET A 179 -13.53 26.68 -4.62
C MET A 179 -14.41 27.73 -3.94
N LEU A 180 -14.63 27.59 -2.63
CA LEU A 180 -15.42 28.53 -1.85
C LEU A 180 -14.73 29.91 -1.77
N MET A 181 -13.39 29.92 -1.59
CA MET A 181 -12.60 31.16 -1.41
C MET A 181 -12.32 31.89 -2.72
N LYS A 182 -11.71 31.19 -3.71
CA LYS A 182 -11.23 31.83 -4.95
C LYS A 182 -12.32 32.07 -5.99
N TYR A 183 -13.28 31.14 -6.07
CA TYR A 183 -14.25 31.15 -7.16
C TYR A 183 -15.66 31.56 -6.70
N GLY A 184 -15.85 31.88 -5.41
CA GLY A 184 -17.16 32.24 -4.87
C GLY A 184 -18.23 31.18 -5.11
N ALA A 185 -17.81 29.91 -5.26
CA ALA A 185 -18.71 28.82 -5.56
C ALA A 185 -19.68 28.58 -4.39
N THR A 186 -20.95 28.29 -4.72
CA THR A 186 -21.93 27.95 -3.68
C THR A 186 -21.68 26.57 -3.08
N PRO A 187 -22.03 26.31 -1.82
CA PRO A 187 -21.93 24.98 -1.22
C PRO A 187 -22.58 23.87 -2.04
N THR A 188 -23.72 24.18 -2.70
CA THR A 188 -24.42 23.25 -3.58
C THR A 188 -23.57 22.89 -4.81
N THR A 189 -22.95 23.88 -5.44
CA THR A 189 -22.07 23.66 -6.60
C THR A 189 -20.85 22.83 -6.21
N VAL A 190 -20.21 23.18 -5.09
CA VAL A 190 -19.04 22.46 -4.56
C VAL A 190 -19.41 21.01 -4.23
N SER A 191 -20.52 20.79 -3.53
CA SER A 191 -21.00 19.44 -3.18
C SER A 191 -21.16 18.56 -4.42
N ARG A 192 -21.81 19.07 -5.47
CA ARG A 192 -22.04 18.35 -6.72
C ARG A 192 -20.75 18.08 -7.47
N GLN A 193 -19.87 19.08 -7.63
CA GLN A 193 -18.62 18.93 -8.38
C GLN A 193 -17.64 17.98 -7.70
N LEU A 194 -17.65 17.95 -6.38
CA LEU A 194 -16.80 17.06 -5.61
C LEU A 194 -17.43 15.69 -5.32
N GLY A 195 -18.62 15.38 -5.89
CA GLY A 195 -19.25 14.07 -5.79
C GLY A 195 -19.71 13.70 -4.38
N TYR A 196 -20.16 14.69 -3.60
CA TYR A 196 -20.86 14.39 -2.35
C TYR A 196 -22.32 14.00 -2.64
N PRO A 197 -22.92 13.08 -1.87
CA PRO A 197 -24.28 12.63 -2.13
C PRO A 197 -25.31 13.77 -2.13
N ASN A 198 -25.13 14.76 -1.25
CA ASN A 198 -25.94 15.98 -1.16
C ASN A 198 -25.18 17.07 -0.43
N VAL A 199 -25.74 18.29 -0.45
CA VAL A 199 -25.12 19.47 0.17
C VAL A 199 -25.12 19.38 1.71
N GLN A 200 -26.07 18.70 2.31
CA GLN A 200 -26.17 18.51 3.76
C GLN A 200 -25.01 17.63 4.24
N HIS A 201 -24.76 16.51 3.57
CA HIS A 201 -23.65 15.61 3.87
C HIS A 201 -22.29 16.34 3.71
N PHE A 202 -22.12 17.09 2.63
CA PHE A 202 -20.95 17.94 2.44
C PHE A 202 -20.77 18.92 3.59
N SER A 203 -21.84 19.66 3.95
CA SER A 203 -21.78 20.67 4.99
C SER A 203 -21.46 20.10 6.37
N LEU A 204 -21.95 18.92 6.69
CA LEU A 204 -21.63 18.21 7.93
C LEU A 204 -20.15 17.83 8.00
N ILE A 205 -19.63 17.21 6.93
CA ILE A 205 -18.20 16.82 6.87
C ILE A 205 -17.31 18.05 6.91
N PHE A 206 -17.62 19.08 6.12
CA PHE A 206 -16.86 20.31 6.07
C PHE A 206 -16.80 20.98 7.44
N LYS A 207 -17.96 21.14 8.12
CA LYS A 207 -18.05 21.72 9.46
C LYS A 207 -17.32 20.88 10.50
N LYS A 208 -17.43 19.54 10.43
CA LYS A 208 -16.74 18.62 11.35
C LYS A 208 -15.22 18.80 11.31
N ILE A 209 -14.67 19.05 10.11
CA ILE A 209 -13.20 19.14 9.93
C ILE A 209 -12.69 20.56 10.07
N THR A 210 -13.43 21.55 9.59
CA THR A 210 -12.99 22.96 9.60
C THR A 210 -13.48 23.77 10.80
N GLY A 211 -14.47 23.26 11.54
CA GLY A 211 -15.16 23.97 12.60
C GLY A 211 -16.25 24.94 12.11
N MET A 212 -16.34 25.19 10.80
CA MET A 212 -17.19 26.22 10.21
C MET A 212 -18.10 25.67 9.12
N SER A 213 -19.27 26.33 8.90
CA SER A 213 -20.08 25.95 7.75
C SER A 213 -19.43 26.38 6.43
N PRO A 214 -19.69 25.66 5.32
CA PRO A 214 -19.17 26.04 4.00
C PRO A 214 -19.58 27.45 3.56
N SER A 215 -20.76 27.93 4.01
CA SER A 215 -21.29 29.27 3.68
C SER A 215 -20.60 30.41 4.45
N ASP A 216 -20.12 30.10 5.66
CA ASP A 216 -19.47 31.10 6.52
C ASP A 216 -17.96 31.14 6.33
N TYR A 217 -17.39 30.04 5.80
CA TYR A 217 -15.95 29.89 5.62
C TYR A 217 -15.30 31.05 4.83
N PRO A 218 -15.87 31.53 3.70
CA PRO A 218 -15.30 32.66 2.96
C PRO A 218 -15.34 34.00 3.72
N LYS A 219 -16.29 34.16 4.65
CA LYS A 219 -16.48 35.42 5.39
C LYS A 219 -15.50 35.62 6.55
N GLN A 220 -14.97 34.51 7.08
CA GLN A 220 -14.12 34.52 8.27
C GLN A 220 -12.62 34.41 7.97
N VAL A 221 -12.28 33.95 6.76
CA VAL A 221 -10.87 33.74 6.33
C VAL A 221 -10.34 34.93 5.48
N ASN A 222 -11.24 35.84 5.07
CA ASN A 222 -10.89 37.16 4.55
C ASN A 222 -10.80 38.14 5.70
#